data_bd7bd1add95e757eb10b22c4652e16b7
#
_entry.id   bd7bd1add95e757eb10b22c4652e16b7
#
_cell.length_a   1.000
_cell.length_b   1.000
_cell.length_c   1.000
_cell.angle_alpha   90.00
_cell.angle_beta   90.00
_cell.angle_gamma   90.00
#
_symmetry.space_group_name_H-M   'P 1'
#
loop_
_entity.id
_entity.type
_entity.pdbx_description
1 polymer ?
#
loop_
_entity_poly.entity_id
_entity_poly.type
_entity_poly.pdbx_seq_one_letter_code
_entity_poly.pdbx_strand_id
1 'polypeptide(L)'
;MTLEELKNYCLSKKAAKINFPFDETTMTFIVGEKIFGLIDISSKDLRINLKCNPQLALLLREDFEGIIPGYHMNKTHWNTIYL
;
A
#
# COMPACT_ATOMS: atom_id res chain seq x y z
N MET A 1 1.27 11.88 8.91
CA MET A 1 1.58 11.85 7.46
C MET A 1 0.32 12.17 6.68
N THR A 2 0.41 12.92 5.60
CA THR A 2 -0.71 13.24 4.72
C THR A 2 -0.71 12.32 3.51
N LEU A 3 -1.85 12.29 2.80
CA LEU A 3 -1.95 11.55 1.52
C LEU A 3 -0.88 12.03 0.53
N GLU A 4 -0.67 13.34 0.44
CA GLU A 4 0.31 13.92 -0.49
C GLU A 4 1.73 13.49 -0.15
N GLU A 5 2.09 13.49 1.13
CA GLU A 5 3.40 13.02 1.59
C GLU A 5 3.61 11.55 1.28
N LEU A 6 2.60 10.71 1.54
CA LEU A 6 2.66 9.28 1.28
C LEU A 6 2.78 9.00 -0.22
N LYS A 7 1.99 9.69 -1.03
CA LYS A 7 2.04 9.61 -2.49
C LYS A 7 3.44 9.95 -3.01
N ASN A 8 4.01 11.06 -2.54
CA ASN A 8 5.33 11.49 -2.97
C ASN A 8 6.42 10.51 -2.55
N TYR A 9 6.29 9.92 -1.36
CA TYR A 9 7.22 8.91 -0.90
C TYR A 9 7.21 7.68 -1.82
N CYS A 10 6.02 7.18 -2.16
CA CYS A 10 5.90 6.04 -3.07
C CYS A 10 6.46 6.36 -4.46
N LEU A 11 6.22 7.57 -4.97
CA LEU A 11 6.72 8.01 -6.27
C LEU A 11 8.23 8.24 -6.27
N SER A 12 8.85 8.39 -5.10
CA SER A 12 10.31 8.55 -5.00
C SER A 12 11.07 7.27 -5.36
N LYS A 13 10.39 6.12 -5.39
CA LYS A 13 11.00 4.85 -5.76
C LYS A 13 11.31 4.85 -7.26
N LYS A 14 12.44 4.23 -7.64
CA LYS A 14 12.90 4.21 -9.02
C LYS A 14 11.83 3.63 -9.95
N ALA A 15 11.51 4.39 -11.00
CA ALA A 15 10.55 4.01 -12.04
C ALA A 15 9.11 3.79 -11.52
N ALA A 16 8.77 4.28 -10.32
CA ALA A 16 7.43 4.17 -9.79
C ALA A 16 6.47 5.12 -10.52
N LYS A 17 5.27 4.63 -10.78
CA LYS A 17 4.20 5.39 -11.46
C LYS A 17 2.88 5.18 -10.75
N ILE A 18 1.96 6.14 -10.92
CA ILE A 18 0.59 6.05 -10.42
C ILE A 18 -0.33 5.62 -11.56
N ASN A 19 -1.30 4.78 -11.24
CA ASN A 19 -2.35 4.37 -12.15
C ASN A 19 -3.65 4.16 -11.36
N PHE A 20 -4.78 4.16 -12.05
CA PHE A 20 -6.11 3.87 -11.49
C PHE A 20 -6.77 2.77 -12.33
N PRO A 21 -6.22 1.54 -12.33
CA PRO A 21 -6.70 0.49 -13.24
C PRO A 21 -8.04 -0.13 -12.83
N PHE A 22 -8.47 0.04 -11.58
CA PHE A 22 -9.67 -0.61 -11.06
C PHE A 22 -10.87 0.35 -11.01
N ASP A 23 -10.64 1.57 -10.50
CA ASP A 23 -11.67 2.59 -10.33
C ASP A 23 -11.01 3.96 -10.09
N GLU A 24 -11.84 4.99 -9.86
CA GLU A 24 -11.35 6.36 -9.69
C GLU A 24 -10.80 6.64 -8.28
N THR A 25 -11.04 5.74 -7.31
CA THR A 25 -10.69 5.97 -5.91
C THR A 25 -9.54 5.09 -5.42
N THR A 26 -9.08 4.11 -6.20
CA THR A 26 -7.98 3.24 -5.83
C THR A 26 -6.71 3.68 -6.53
N MET A 27 -5.91 4.51 -5.86
CA MET A 27 -4.62 4.96 -6.36
C MET A 27 -3.61 3.81 -6.26
N THR A 28 -3.10 3.39 -7.41
CA THR A 28 -2.23 2.22 -7.51
C THR A 28 -0.82 2.66 -7.90
N PHE A 29 0.17 2.13 -7.16
CA PHE A 29 1.59 2.39 -7.44
C PHE A 29 2.19 1.16 -8.10
N ILE A 30 2.83 1.37 -9.25
CA ILE A 30 3.40 0.30 -10.05
C ILE A 30 4.87 0.56 -10.38
N VAL A 31 5.63 -0.53 -10.51
CA VAL A 31 6.99 -0.53 -11.06
C VAL A 31 7.01 -1.57 -12.16
N GLY A 32 7.28 -1.14 -13.39
CA GLY A 32 7.10 -1.98 -14.56
C GLY A 32 5.63 -2.35 -14.71
N GLU A 33 5.32 -3.64 -14.68
CA GLU A 33 3.94 -4.13 -14.77
C GLU A 33 3.40 -4.63 -13.42
N LYS A 34 4.18 -4.42 -12.33
CA LYS A 34 3.84 -4.99 -11.01
C LYS A 34 3.36 -3.90 -10.06
N ILE A 35 2.23 -4.16 -9.43
CA ILE A 35 1.67 -3.30 -8.38
C ILE A 35 2.41 -3.58 -7.08
N PHE A 36 2.86 -2.51 -6.39
CA PHE A 36 3.48 -2.65 -5.07
C PHE A 36 2.72 -1.93 -3.97
N GLY A 37 1.82 -1.03 -4.29
CA GLY A 37 1.06 -0.28 -3.30
C GLY A 37 -0.29 0.17 -3.81
N LEU A 38 -1.24 0.30 -2.90
CA LEU A 38 -2.61 0.74 -3.18
C LEU A 38 -3.10 1.64 -2.06
N ILE A 39 -3.64 2.79 -2.41
CA ILE A 39 -4.28 3.71 -1.46
C ILE A 39 -5.73 3.95 -1.89
N ASP A 40 -6.68 3.72 -0.97
CA ASP A 40 -8.05 4.13 -1.18
C ASP A 40 -8.17 5.61 -0.81
N ILE A 41 -8.19 6.49 -1.80
CA ILE A 41 -8.23 7.93 -1.58
C ILE A 41 -9.59 8.43 -1.09
N SER A 42 -10.62 7.60 -1.12
CA SER A 42 -11.94 7.92 -0.58
C SER A 42 -12.08 7.58 0.90
N SER A 43 -11.13 6.84 1.47
CA SER A 43 -11.16 6.45 2.87
C SER A 43 -10.90 7.64 3.79
N LYS A 44 -11.62 7.67 4.93
CA LYS A 44 -11.39 8.68 5.96
C LYS A 44 -10.03 8.49 6.64
N ASP A 45 -9.63 7.24 6.82
CA ASP A 45 -8.37 6.90 7.45
C ASP A 45 -7.28 6.78 6.40
N LEU A 46 -6.15 7.42 6.64
CA LEU A 46 -5.01 7.26 5.75
C LEU A 46 -4.38 5.89 5.99
N ARG A 47 -4.48 5.04 4.98
CA ARG A 47 -3.90 3.70 5.02
C ARG A 47 -3.40 3.32 3.63
N ILE A 48 -2.38 2.47 3.60
CA ILE A 48 -1.83 1.95 2.36
C ILE A 48 -1.72 0.43 2.44
N ASN A 49 -2.03 -0.25 1.36
CA ASN A 49 -1.74 -1.66 1.19
C ASN A 49 -0.41 -1.78 0.48
N LEU A 50 0.55 -2.46 1.11
CA LEU A 50 1.87 -2.68 0.52
C LEU A 50 2.14 -4.16 0.38
N LYS A 51 2.70 -4.53 -0.76
CA LYS A 51 3.12 -5.89 -1.04
C LYS A 51 4.50 -6.14 -0.47
N CYS A 52 4.67 -7.26 0.22
CA CYS A 52 5.98 -7.62 0.75
C CYS A 52 6.15 -9.14 0.86
N ASN A 53 7.38 -9.55 1.16
CA ASN A 53 7.70 -10.95 1.41
C ASN A 53 6.80 -11.50 2.53
N PRO A 54 6.25 -12.73 2.39
CA PRO A 54 5.32 -13.29 3.39
C PRO A 54 5.88 -13.34 4.80
N GLN A 55 7.15 -13.70 4.97
CA GLN A 55 7.77 -13.77 6.30
C GLN A 55 7.89 -12.39 6.92
N LEU A 56 8.31 -11.40 6.14
CA LEU A 56 8.39 -10.02 6.59
C LEU A 56 7.00 -9.47 6.93
N ALA A 57 5.98 -9.83 6.14
CA ALA A 57 4.61 -9.41 6.41
C ALA A 57 4.16 -9.86 7.80
N LEU A 58 4.43 -11.11 8.17
CA LEU A 58 4.08 -11.65 9.50
C LEU A 58 4.84 -10.94 10.61
N LEU A 59 6.13 -10.71 10.44
CA LEU A 59 6.94 -10.03 11.44
C LEU A 59 6.46 -8.60 11.69
N LEU A 60 6.12 -7.88 10.64
CA LEU A 60 5.62 -6.51 10.75
C LEU A 60 4.29 -6.45 11.49
N ARG A 61 3.40 -7.43 11.26
CA ARG A 61 2.11 -7.51 11.97
C ARG A 61 2.29 -7.75 13.45
N GLU A 62 3.31 -8.53 13.84
CA GLU A 62 3.62 -8.81 15.26
C GLU A 62 4.20 -7.59 15.95
N ASP A 63 5.06 -6.84 15.26
CA ASP A 63 5.82 -5.75 15.87
C ASP A 63 5.07 -4.41 15.89
N PHE A 64 4.10 -4.21 15.00
CA PHE A 64 3.42 -2.93 14.84
C PHE A 64 1.89 -3.09 14.82
N GLU A 65 1.22 -2.45 15.78
CA GLU A 65 -0.25 -2.50 15.87
C GLU A 65 -0.95 -1.92 14.65
N GLY A 66 -0.35 -0.92 14.02
CA GLY A 66 -0.92 -0.27 12.83
C GLY A 66 -0.76 -1.07 11.55
N ILE A 67 -0.14 -2.26 11.62
CA ILE A 67 0.06 -3.13 10.46
C ILE A 67 -0.77 -4.39 10.63
N ILE A 68 -1.73 -4.59 9.72
CA ILE A 68 -2.65 -5.73 9.75
C ILE A 68 -2.61 -6.46 8.41
N PRO A 69 -3.16 -7.69 8.35
CA PRO A 69 -3.29 -8.40 7.06
C PRO A 69 -4.03 -7.55 6.03
N GLY A 70 -3.61 -7.64 4.77
CA GLY A 70 -4.14 -6.79 3.70
C GLY A 70 -5.67 -6.86 3.58
N TYR A 71 -6.33 -5.72 3.75
CA TYR A 71 -7.78 -5.58 3.66
C TYR A 71 -8.22 -5.77 2.21
N HIS A 72 -9.11 -6.72 1.97
CA HIS A 72 -9.57 -7.11 0.63
C HIS A 72 -8.45 -7.56 -0.32
N MET A 73 -7.29 -7.96 0.22
CA MET A 73 -6.12 -8.38 -0.56
C MET A 73 -5.71 -9.80 -0.18
N ASN A 74 -4.80 -10.38 -0.96
CA ASN A 74 -4.14 -11.62 -0.59
C ASN A 74 -3.30 -11.38 0.65
N LYS A 75 -3.67 -11.98 1.77
CA LYS A 75 -3.08 -11.71 3.08
C LYS A 75 -1.69 -12.31 3.27
N THR A 76 -1.27 -13.20 2.38
CA THR A 76 0.09 -13.76 2.40
C THR A 76 1.13 -12.72 2.02
N HIS A 77 0.83 -11.89 1.01
CA HIS A 77 1.77 -10.94 0.43
C HIS A 77 1.46 -9.48 0.78
N TRP A 78 0.27 -9.19 1.28
CA TRP A 78 -0.18 -7.81 1.46
C TRP A 78 -0.44 -7.48 2.92
N ASN A 79 0.04 -6.32 3.33
CA ASN A 79 -0.29 -5.71 4.62
C ASN A 79 -0.98 -4.38 4.39
N THR A 80 -1.92 -4.05 5.28
CA THR A 80 -2.52 -2.73 5.36
C THR A 80 -1.84 -1.98 6.50
N ILE A 81 -1.35 -0.78 6.21
CA ILE A 81 -0.65 0.06 7.17
C ILE A 81 -1.49 1.30 7.42
N TYR A 82 -1.90 1.50 8.67
CA TYR A 82 -2.60 2.71 9.11
C TYR A 82 -1.58 3.77 9.53
N LEU A 83 -1.77 4.98 9.05
CA LEU A 83 -0.83 6.09 9.26
C LEU A 83 -1.41 7.22 10.10
#